data_9a0ee5ecb60845a0c18c2db3f04d562a
#
_entry.id   9a0ee5ecb60845a0c18c2db3f04d562a
#
_cell.length_a   1.000
_cell.length_b   1.000
_cell.length_c   1.000
_cell.angle_alpha   90.00
_cell.angle_beta   90.00
_cell.angle_gamma   90.00
#
_symmetry.space_group_name_H-M   'P 1'
#
loop_
_entity.id
_entity.type
_entity.pdbx_description
1 polymer ?
#
loop_
_entity_poly.entity_id
_entity_poly.type
_entity_poly.pdbx_seq_one_letter_code
_entity_poly.pdbx_strand_id
1 'polypeptide(L)'
;LNIVCRLYQKLLKTYGKQGWWPVIRGSSIQYHPGDYSIPNSEEERFQIAIGAILTQNTNWKNAEKALLNLYTARLLAPEKLAKASEYEIAALIRPSGYYNQKTRKIKEFVMHYGCLDEKEKIDSLREFLLSIRGLGPETADSIILYAFKKPIFVIDAYTRRFCAAHNLKTSGDYDDYREFFEKSLRKDHRIFNEYHALIVRWGKESKSTNHNFS
;
A
#
# COMPACT_ATOMS: atom_id res chain seq x y z
N LEU A 1 -11.09 -24.03 -10.74
CA LEU A 1 -10.34 -22.83 -10.34
C LEU A 1 -9.79 -22.15 -11.59
N ASN A 2 -10.04 -20.85 -11.76
CA ASN A 2 -9.49 -20.05 -12.84
C ASN A 2 -7.95 -19.86 -12.66
N ILE A 3 -7.28 -19.38 -13.70
CA ILE A 3 -5.82 -19.21 -13.69
C ILE A 3 -5.34 -18.26 -12.57
N VAL A 4 -6.06 -17.19 -12.28
CA VAL A 4 -5.72 -16.23 -11.23
C VAL A 4 -5.70 -16.90 -9.85
N CYS A 5 -6.72 -17.71 -9.54
CA CYS A 5 -6.77 -18.50 -8.31
C CYS A 5 -5.64 -19.51 -8.20
N ARG A 6 -5.30 -20.21 -9.30
CA ARG A 6 -4.20 -21.18 -9.31
C ARG A 6 -2.85 -20.51 -9.05
N LEU A 7 -2.60 -19.36 -9.65
CA LEU A 7 -1.39 -18.58 -9.43
C LEU A 7 -1.31 -18.07 -7.98
N TYR A 8 -2.41 -17.59 -7.41
CA TYR A 8 -2.47 -17.24 -5.99
C TYR A 8 -2.03 -18.38 -5.09
N GLN A 9 -2.63 -19.57 -5.27
CA GLN A 9 -2.29 -20.74 -4.47
C GLN A 9 -0.82 -21.17 -4.65
N LYS A 10 -0.29 -21.08 -5.88
CA LYS A 10 1.12 -21.36 -6.16
C LYS A 10 2.03 -20.40 -5.40
N LEU A 11 1.78 -19.10 -5.48
CA LEU A 11 2.59 -18.09 -4.76
C LEU A 11 2.50 -18.29 -3.25
N LEU A 12 1.29 -18.53 -2.72
CA LEU A 12 1.09 -18.77 -1.30
C LEU A 12 1.85 -20.00 -0.79
N LYS A 13 1.86 -21.09 -1.59
CA LYS A 13 2.64 -22.29 -1.28
C LYS A 13 4.14 -22.03 -1.32
N THR A 14 4.60 -21.18 -2.25
CA THR A 14 6.03 -20.89 -2.45
C THR A 14 6.58 -19.94 -1.39
N TYR A 15 5.86 -18.87 -1.07
CA TYR A 15 6.35 -17.78 -0.25
C TYR A 15 5.75 -17.72 1.15
N GLY A 16 4.68 -18.47 1.42
CA GLY A 16 3.92 -18.36 2.67
C GLY A 16 3.17 -17.02 2.77
N LYS A 17 2.57 -16.82 3.92
CA LYS A 17 1.85 -15.58 4.23
C LYS A 17 2.82 -14.43 4.49
N GLN A 18 2.53 -13.25 3.93
CA GLN A 18 3.47 -12.11 3.90
C GLN A 18 3.31 -11.15 5.08
N GLY A 19 2.11 -11.05 5.68
CA GLY A 19 1.84 -10.14 6.81
C GLY A 19 1.94 -8.67 6.44
N TRP A 20 1.52 -8.33 5.25
CA TRP A 20 1.48 -6.97 4.73
C TRP A 20 0.14 -6.32 5.10
N TRP A 21 0.08 -5.11 5.51
CA TRP A 21 1.02 -4.01 5.62
C TRP A 21 1.63 -3.94 7.02
N PRO A 22 2.97 -3.87 7.16
CA PRO A 22 3.59 -3.84 8.47
C PRO A 22 3.30 -2.53 9.20
N VAL A 23 3.21 -2.59 10.52
CA VAL A 23 2.96 -1.45 11.40
C VAL A 23 4.07 -1.29 12.41
N ILE A 24 4.22 -0.08 12.96
CA ILE A 24 5.20 0.19 14.03
C ILE A 24 4.58 -0.20 15.36
N ARG A 25 5.26 -1.08 16.08
CA ARG A 25 4.95 -1.43 17.47
C ARG A 25 6.22 -1.32 18.31
N GLY A 26 6.17 -0.51 19.37
CA GLY A 26 7.38 -0.15 20.09
C GLY A 26 8.32 0.69 19.24
N SER A 27 9.53 0.21 18.99
CA SER A 27 10.54 0.94 18.21
C SER A 27 10.83 0.32 16.83
N SER A 28 10.07 -0.66 16.39
CA SER A 28 10.34 -1.42 15.16
C SER A 28 9.10 -1.64 14.32
N ILE A 29 9.32 -1.84 13.02
CA ILE A 29 8.28 -2.26 12.08
C ILE A 29 8.05 -3.76 12.23
N GLN A 30 6.80 -4.16 12.35
CA GLN A 30 6.41 -5.55 12.54
C GLN A 30 5.48 -6.01 11.44
N TYR A 31 5.87 -7.11 10.80
CA TYR A 31 5.02 -7.87 9.89
C TYR A 31 4.15 -8.84 10.70
N HIS A 32 2.96 -9.17 10.18
CA HIS A 32 1.97 -9.99 10.89
C HIS A 32 1.42 -11.14 10.01
N PRO A 33 2.25 -12.11 9.58
CA PRO A 33 1.85 -13.15 8.64
C PRO A 33 0.63 -13.96 9.11
N GLY A 34 -0.46 -13.87 8.33
CA GLY A 34 -1.71 -14.57 8.63
C GLY A 34 -2.64 -13.88 9.63
N ASP A 35 -2.22 -12.78 10.23
CA ASP A 35 -3.10 -11.94 11.05
C ASP A 35 -3.66 -10.78 10.20
N TYR A 36 -4.90 -10.91 9.78
CA TYR A 36 -5.62 -9.90 9.00
C TYR A 36 -6.50 -8.99 9.86
N SER A 37 -6.37 -9.06 11.19
CA SER A 37 -7.03 -8.12 12.10
C SER A 37 -6.37 -6.74 12.07
N ILE A 38 -5.10 -6.69 11.69
CA ILE A 38 -4.31 -5.45 11.57
C ILE A 38 -4.71 -4.68 10.30
N PRO A 39 -4.89 -3.33 10.39
CA PRO A 39 -4.83 -2.49 11.60
C PRO A 39 -6.01 -2.76 12.54
N ASN A 40 -5.75 -2.67 13.84
CA ASN A 40 -6.79 -2.80 14.87
C ASN A 40 -6.99 -1.51 15.69
N SER A 41 -6.28 -0.46 15.35
CA SER A 41 -6.40 0.88 15.94
C SER A 41 -6.37 1.97 14.86
N GLU A 42 -6.82 3.16 15.21
CA GLU A 42 -6.73 4.33 14.33
C GLU A 42 -5.28 4.73 14.09
N GLU A 43 -4.42 4.59 15.08
CA GLU A 43 -2.99 4.86 14.93
C GLU A 43 -2.36 3.95 13.88
N GLU A 44 -2.60 2.64 13.92
CA GLU A 44 -2.09 1.71 12.92
C GLU A 44 -2.67 1.99 11.52
N ARG A 45 -3.96 2.35 11.44
CA ARG A 45 -4.62 2.78 10.20
C ARG A 45 -3.92 3.98 9.59
N PHE A 46 -3.65 4.99 10.41
CA PHE A 46 -2.96 6.19 9.98
C PHE A 46 -1.53 5.91 9.52
N GLN A 47 -0.79 5.07 10.27
CA GLN A 47 0.55 4.63 9.87
C GLN A 47 0.56 4.00 8.47
N ILE A 48 -0.40 3.12 8.18
CA ILE A 48 -0.53 2.47 6.88
C ILE A 48 -0.81 3.51 5.79
N ALA A 49 -1.73 4.44 6.03
CA ALA A 49 -2.07 5.47 5.05
C ALA A 49 -0.87 6.38 4.71
N ILE A 50 -0.13 6.83 5.73
CA ILE A 50 1.11 7.61 5.52
C ILE A 50 2.17 6.74 4.82
N GLY A 51 2.30 5.47 5.20
CA GLY A 51 3.17 4.50 4.53
C GLY A 51 2.87 4.37 3.04
N ALA A 52 1.60 4.30 2.65
CA ALA A 52 1.17 4.25 1.25
C ALA A 52 1.58 5.51 0.46
N ILE A 53 1.49 6.69 1.06
CA ILE A 53 1.96 7.94 0.44
C ILE A 53 3.49 7.93 0.31
N LEU A 54 4.20 7.46 1.33
CA LEU A 54 5.65 7.42 1.34
C LEU A 54 6.23 6.41 0.34
N THR A 55 5.50 5.35 -0.03
CA THR A 55 5.97 4.34 -1.01
C THR A 55 5.86 4.80 -2.47
N GLN A 56 5.22 5.92 -2.76
CA GLN A 56 5.14 6.43 -4.14
C GLN A 56 6.54 6.61 -4.74
N ASN A 57 6.78 5.97 -5.90
CA ASN A 57 8.05 6.04 -6.63
C ASN A 57 9.31 5.74 -5.80
N THR A 58 9.22 4.85 -4.80
CA THR A 58 10.38 4.40 -4.02
C THR A 58 10.20 2.94 -3.56
N ASN A 59 11.27 2.35 -3.02
CA ASN A 59 11.18 1.03 -2.41
C ASN A 59 10.72 1.12 -0.95
N TRP A 60 10.17 0.01 -0.44
CA TRP A 60 9.65 -0.06 0.93
C TRP A 60 10.69 0.30 2.00
N LYS A 61 11.96 -0.15 1.86
CA LYS A 61 13.01 0.16 2.86
C LYS A 61 13.21 1.67 3.08
N ASN A 62 13.06 2.46 2.01
CA ASN A 62 13.17 3.91 2.09
C ASN A 62 11.92 4.54 2.72
N ALA A 63 10.74 4.04 2.38
CA ALA A 63 9.48 4.47 2.99
C ALA A 63 9.44 4.10 4.48
N GLU A 64 9.89 2.90 4.84
CA GLU A 64 10.04 2.42 6.21
C GLU A 64 10.92 3.34 7.05
N LYS A 65 12.11 3.71 6.55
CA LYS A 65 12.99 4.68 7.25
C LYS A 65 12.30 6.02 7.48
N ALA A 66 11.61 6.53 6.46
CA ALA A 66 10.88 7.79 6.57
C ALA A 66 9.73 7.70 7.59
N LEU A 67 9.00 6.59 7.60
CA LEU A 67 7.92 6.34 8.55
C LEU A 67 8.44 6.25 9.99
N LEU A 68 9.54 5.53 10.21
CA LEU A 68 10.20 5.42 11.51
C LEU A 68 10.74 6.77 11.99
N ASN A 69 11.29 7.62 11.11
CA ASN A 69 11.72 8.97 11.47
C ASN A 69 10.56 9.82 11.99
N LEU A 70 9.40 9.78 11.29
CA LEU A 70 8.19 10.49 11.73
C LEU A 70 7.70 9.97 13.09
N TYR A 71 7.71 8.64 13.27
CA TYR A 71 7.31 8.01 14.52
C TYR A 71 8.24 8.42 15.69
N THR A 72 9.55 8.30 15.50
CA THR A 72 10.56 8.67 16.51
C THR A 72 10.49 10.14 16.89
N ALA A 73 10.21 11.03 15.93
CA ALA A 73 9.96 12.44 16.15
C ALA A 73 8.60 12.73 16.81
N ARG A 74 7.78 11.69 17.06
CA ARG A 74 6.41 11.79 17.61
C ARG A 74 5.47 12.63 16.75
N LEU A 75 5.71 12.66 15.44
CA LEU A 75 4.88 13.40 14.48
C LEU A 75 3.88 12.52 13.74
N LEU A 76 3.95 11.20 13.87
CA LEU A 76 3.10 10.25 13.12
C LEU A 76 1.68 10.16 13.73
N ALA A 77 0.98 11.30 13.73
CA ALA A 77 -0.42 11.45 14.12
C ALA A 77 -1.05 12.60 13.31
N PRO A 78 -2.36 12.55 12.97
CA PRO A 78 -3.00 13.54 12.12
C PRO A 78 -2.79 14.98 12.60
N GLU A 79 -3.14 15.27 13.84
CA GLU A 79 -3.05 16.61 14.43
C GLU A 79 -1.60 17.11 14.58
N LYS A 80 -0.65 16.21 14.70
CA LYS A 80 0.78 16.53 14.80
C LYS A 80 1.35 16.89 13.45
N LEU A 81 1.10 16.06 12.44
CA LEU A 81 1.52 16.35 11.07
C LEU A 81 0.81 17.59 10.50
N ALA A 82 -0.44 17.85 10.89
CA ALA A 82 -1.13 19.09 10.52
C ALA A 82 -0.41 20.34 11.02
N LYS A 83 0.11 20.32 12.26
CA LYS A 83 0.80 21.44 12.91
C LYS A 83 2.27 21.57 12.53
N ALA A 84 2.96 20.48 12.23
CA ALA A 84 4.38 20.46 11.87
C ALA A 84 4.65 21.31 10.61
N SER A 85 5.79 21.97 10.55
CA SER A 85 6.20 22.71 9.36
C SER A 85 6.52 21.77 8.18
N GLU A 86 6.34 22.24 6.95
CA GLU A 86 6.75 21.48 5.77
C GLU A 86 8.25 21.15 5.79
N TYR A 87 9.07 22.05 6.28
CA TYR A 87 10.52 21.84 6.42
C TYR A 87 10.84 20.66 7.34
N GLU A 88 10.20 20.60 8.51
CA GLU A 88 10.38 19.52 9.48
C GLU A 88 9.96 18.16 8.92
N ILE A 89 8.77 18.09 8.30
CA ILE A 89 8.29 16.86 7.66
C ILE A 89 9.25 16.43 6.54
N ALA A 90 9.62 17.36 5.66
CA ALA A 90 10.52 17.09 4.52
C ALA A 90 11.87 16.54 4.98
N ALA A 91 12.45 17.07 6.05
CA ALA A 91 13.71 16.59 6.63
C ALA A 91 13.59 15.14 7.10
N LEU A 92 12.51 14.79 7.80
CA LEU A 92 12.29 13.46 8.35
C LEU A 92 12.01 12.41 7.27
N ILE A 93 11.25 12.77 6.22
CA ILE A 93 10.88 11.84 5.15
C ILE A 93 11.87 11.81 3.98
N ARG A 94 13.00 12.50 4.07
CA ARG A 94 14.04 12.57 3.04
C ARG A 94 14.44 11.19 2.48
N PRO A 95 14.56 10.14 3.29
CA PRO A 95 14.89 8.81 2.77
C PRO A 95 13.91 8.29 1.71
N SER A 96 12.64 8.69 1.73
CA SER A 96 11.61 8.22 0.79
C SER A 96 11.77 8.79 -0.63
N GLY A 97 12.65 9.77 -0.86
CA GLY A 97 12.77 10.48 -2.14
C GLY A 97 11.57 11.38 -2.44
N TYR A 98 11.72 12.32 -3.37
CA TYR A 98 10.66 13.28 -3.72
C TYR A 98 10.00 13.94 -2.50
N TYR A 99 10.78 14.13 -1.45
CA TYR A 99 10.30 14.45 -0.10
C TYR A 99 9.52 15.77 -0.03
N ASN A 100 9.88 16.80 -0.81
CA ASN A 100 9.11 18.06 -0.86
C ASN A 100 7.70 17.84 -1.43
N GLN A 101 7.58 17.03 -2.50
CA GLN A 101 6.28 16.70 -3.07
C GLN A 101 5.45 15.82 -2.13
N LYS A 102 6.09 14.83 -1.50
CA LYS A 102 5.43 13.95 -0.52
C LYS A 102 4.98 14.70 0.73
N THR A 103 5.77 15.68 1.19
CA THR A 103 5.35 16.55 2.29
C THR A 103 4.03 17.25 1.98
N ARG A 104 3.91 17.86 0.80
CA ARG A 104 2.66 18.52 0.39
C ARG A 104 1.49 17.53 0.31
N LYS A 105 1.71 16.32 -0.21
CA LYS A 105 0.70 15.26 -0.27
C LYS A 105 0.27 14.81 1.14
N ILE A 106 1.23 14.66 2.05
CA ILE A 106 0.94 14.32 3.46
C ILE A 106 0.14 15.45 4.11
N LYS A 107 0.52 16.70 3.92
CA LYS A 107 -0.23 17.86 4.47
C LYS A 107 -1.66 17.90 3.92
N GLU A 108 -1.82 17.69 2.62
CA GLU A 108 -3.13 17.65 1.98
C GLU A 108 -3.97 16.47 2.52
N PHE A 109 -3.40 15.28 2.59
CA PHE A 109 -4.08 14.10 3.13
C PHE A 109 -4.53 14.29 4.58
N VAL A 110 -3.66 14.84 5.42
CA VAL A 110 -3.95 15.04 6.85
C VAL A 110 -5.10 16.03 7.09
N MET A 111 -5.22 17.07 6.27
CA MET A 111 -6.36 18.00 6.34
C MET A 111 -7.71 17.32 6.10
N HIS A 112 -7.72 16.24 5.34
CA HIS A 112 -8.92 15.51 4.97
C HIS A 112 -9.11 14.20 5.76
N TYR A 113 -8.10 13.80 6.56
CA TYR A 113 -8.10 12.50 7.22
C TYR A 113 -9.30 12.28 8.14
N GLY A 114 -9.71 13.30 8.89
CA GLY A 114 -10.88 13.24 9.77
C GLY A 114 -12.24 13.04 9.07
N CYS A 115 -12.28 13.18 7.74
CA CYS A 115 -13.49 12.91 6.93
C CYS A 115 -13.57 11.46 6.47
N LEU A 116 -12.54 10.63 6.71
CA LEU A 116 -12.53 9.23 6.30
C LEU A 116 -13.30 8.39 7.31
N ASP A 117 -14.39 7.76 6.88
CA ASP A 117 -15.18 6.84 7.69
C ASP A 117 -14.99 5.40 7.23
N GLU A 118 -14.63 4.51 8.14
CA GLU A 118 -14.51 3.08 7.86
C GLU A 118 -15.84 2.41 7.46
N LYS A 119 -16.98 3.02 7.78
CA LYS A 119 -18.31 2.51 7.41
C LYS A 119 -18.70 2.88 5.99
N GLU A 120 -18.02 3.85 5.37
CA GLU A 120 -18.32 4.28 4.01
C GLU A 120 -18.19 3.13 3.00
N LYS A 121 -18.98 3.23 1.91
CA LYS A 121 -18.85 2.30 0.78
C LYS A 121 -17.51 2.49 0.08
N ILE A 122 -17.01 1.42 -0.54
CA ILE A 122 -15.72 1.44 -1.24
C ILE A 122 -15.68 2.55 -2.29
N ASP A 123 -16.73 2.67 -3.10
CA ASP A 123 -16.76 3.65 -4.20
C ASP A 123 -16.74 5.09 -3.68
N SER A 124 -17.53 5.42 -2.64
CA SER A 124 -17.52 6.74 -2.01
C SER A 124 -16.16 7.07 -1.38
N LEU A 125 -15.58 6.10 -0.66
CA LEU A 125 -14.26 6.26 -0.04
C LEU A 125 -13.16 6.44 -1.10
N ARG A 126 -13.25 5.71 -2.20
CA ARG A 126 -12.30 5.81 -3.33
C ARG A 126 -12.42 7.16 -4.02
N GLU A 127 -13.63 7.58 -4.35
CA GLU A 127 -13.88 8.90 -4.95
C GLU A 127 -13.32 10.02 -4.06
N PHE A 128 -13.60 9.96 -2.76
CA PHE A 128 -13.05 10.92 -1.81
C PHE A 128 -11.52 10.92 -1.77
N LEU A 129 -10.87 9.76 -1.67
CA LEU A 129 -9.41 9.68 -1.66
C LEU A 129 -8.79 10.18 -2.98
N LEU A 130 -9.41 9.91 -4.12
CA LEU A 130 -8.98 10.40 -5.42
C LEU A 130 -9.15 11.91 -5.59
N SER A 131 -10.07 12.54 -4.85
CA SER A 131 -10.23 14.00 -4.83
C SER A 131 -9.09 14.71 -4.09
N ILE A 132 -8.36 14.01 -3.22
CA ILE A 132 -7.22 14.56 -2.48
C ILE A 132 -6.03 14.73 -3.43
N ARG A 133 -5.55 15.95 -3.57
CA ARG A 133 -4.46 16.28 -4.47
C ARG A 133 -3.20 15.46 -4.18
N GLY A 134 -2.76 14.71 -5.18
CA GLY A 134 -1.52 13.93 -5.11
C GLY A 134 -1.72 12.45 -4.73
N LEU A 135 -2.97 12.03 -4.49
CA LEU A 135 -3.31 10.62 -4.38
C LEU A 135 -3.82 10.10 -5.73
N GLY A 136 -3.12 9.15 -6.30
CA GLY A 136 -3.58 8.42 -7.48
C GLY A 136 -4.25 7.09 -7.12
N PRO A 137 -4.81 6.37 -8.11
CA PRO A 137 -5.55 5.13 -7.89
C PRO A 137 -4.78 4.10 -7.05
N GLU A 138 -3.49 3.88 -7.33
CA GLU A 138 -2.66 2.94 -6.58
C GLU A 138 -2.59 3.29 -5.09
N THR A 139 -2.41 4.57 -4.76
CA THR A 139 -2.31 5.00 -3.35
C THR A 139 -3.67 4.96 -2.66
N ALA A 140 -4.73 5.42 -3.34
CA ALA A 140 -6.10 5.38 -2.82
C ALA A 140 -6.53 3.94 -2.52
N ASP A 141 -6.35 3.03 -3.48
CA ASP A 141 -6.74 1.63 -3.34
C ASP A 141 -5.85 0.90 -2.31
N SER A 142 -4.56 1.27 -2.17
CA SER A 142 -3.71 0.78 -1.08
C SER A 142 -4.24 1.19 0.30
N ILE A 143 -4.65 2.45 0.47
CA ILE A 143 -5.25 2.92 1.71
C ILE A 143 -6.55 2.15 2.00
N ILE A 144 -7.43 1.99 1.00
CA ILE A 144 -8.70 1.28 1.15
C ILE A 144 -8.48 -0.18 1.53
N LEU A 145 -7.57 -0.87 0.85
CA LEU A 145 -7.31 -2.29 1.09
C LEU A 145 -6.65 -2.51 2.45
N TYR A 146 -5.57 -1.80 2.72
CA TYR A 146 -4.69 -2.10 3.85
C TYR A 146 -5.06 -1.34 5.12
N ALA A 147 -5.46 -0.07 5.02
CA ALA A 147 -5.84 0.72 6.19
C ALA A 147 -7.30 0.52 6.59
N PHE A 148 -8.21 0.41 5.61
CA PHE A 148 -9.65 0.23 5.87
C PHE A 148 -10.15 -1.21 5.74
N LYS A 149 -9.29 -2.17 5.41
CA LYS A 149 -9.63 -3.59 5.25
C LYS A 149 -10.84 -3.85 4.34
N LYS A 150 -10.93 -3.07 3.24
CA LYS A 150 -12.02 -3.22 2.27
C LYS A 150 -11.52 -3.95 1.02
N PRO A 151 -12.36 -4.82 0.43
CA PRO A 151 -11.94 -5.65 -0.72
C PRO A 151 -11.90 -4.85 -2.02
N ILE A 152 -10.79 -4.16 -2.25
CA ILE A 152 -10.38 -3.54 -3.51
C ILE A 152 -9.00 -4.07 -3.90
N PHE A 153 -8.76 -4.34 -5.19
CA PHE A 153 -7.47 -4.89 -5.62
C PHE A 153 -6.50 -3.79 -6.07
N VAL A 154 -5.29 -3.81 -5.53
CA VAL A 154 -4.26 -2.80 -5.86
C VAL A 154 -3.49 -3.21 -7.10
N ILE A 155 -3.31 -2.26 -8.03
CA ILE A 155 -2.55 -2.46 -9.27
C ILE A 155 -1.30 -1.58 -9.26
N ASP A 156 -0.18 -2.18 -8.94
CA ASP A 156 1.14 -1.54 -9.00
C ASP A 156 1.97 -2.02 -10.19
N ALA A 157 3.19 -1.54 -10.31
CA ALA A 157 4.11 -1.97 -11.36
C ALA A 157 4.47 -3.47 -11.26
N TYR A 158 4.44 -4.07 -10.07
CA TYR A 158 4.66 -5.51 -9.90
C TYR A 158 3.48 -6.30 -10.41
N THR A 159 2.26 -5.87 -10.12
CA THR A 159 1.03 -6.50 -10.62
C THR A 159 0.97 -6.51 -12.15
N ARG A 160 1.30 -5.38 -12.79
CA ARG A 160 1.34 -5.32 -14.27
C ARG A 160 2.39 -6.26 -14.86
N ARG A 161 3.59 -6.32 -14.27
CA ARG A 161 4.63 -7.27 -14.70
C ARG A 161 4.23 -8.72 -14.48
N PHE A 162 3.57 -9.02 -13.37
CA PHE A 162 3.05 -10.34 -13.06
C PHE A 162 2.03 -10.79 -14.11
N CYS A 163 1.12 -9.91 -14.50
CA CYS A 163 0.14 -10.18 -15.56
C CYS A 163 0.83 -10.50 -16.89
N ALA A 164 1.81 -9.69 -17.31
CA ALA A 164 2.56 -9.93 -18.54
C ALA A 164 3.33 -11.26 -18.51
N ALA A 165 4.02 -11.56 -17.41
CA ALA A 165 4.82 -12.78 -17.25
C ALA A 165 3.97 -14.07 -17.25
N HIS A 166 2.70 -13.99 -16.89
CA HIS A 166 1.81 -15.14 -16.81
C HIS A 166 0.73 -15.14 -17.91
N ASN A 167 0.88 -14.29 -18.93
CA ASN A 167 -0.07 -14.15 -20.04
C ASN A 167 -1.54 -13.95 -19.55
N LEU A 168 -1.69 -13.13 -18.51
CA LEU A 168 -2.99 -12.71 -18.00
C LEU A 168 -3.48 -11.49 -18.81
N LYS A 169 -4.13 -10.52 -18.15
CA LYS A 169 -4.46 -9.25 -18.79
C LYS A 169 -3.19 -8.44 -19.07
N THR A 170 -3.00 -7.99 -20.31
CA THR A 170 -1.79 -7.24 -20.73
C THR A 170 -2.09 -5.85 -21.27
N SER A 171 -3.36 -5.47 -21.38
CA SER A 171 -3.80 -4.19 -21.92
C SER A 171 -4.88 -3.55 -21.05
N GLY A 172 -5.02 -2.24 -21.14
CA GLY A 172 -6.02 -1.46 -20.44
C GLY A 172 -5.43 -0.49 -19.40
N ASP A 173 -6.30 0.29 -18.81
CA ASP A 173 -5.94 1.24 -17.75
C ASP A 173 -5.84 0.58 -16.36
N TYR A 174 -5.78 1.39 -15.32
CA TYR A 174 -5.69 0.90 -13.95
C TYR A 174 -6.94 0.11 -13.54
N ASP A 175 -8.11 0.65 -13.82
CA ASP A 175 -9.38 0.06 -13.39
C ASP A 175 -9.70 -1.22 -14.17
N ASP A 176 -9.30 -1.34 -15.42
CA ASP A 176 -9.40 -2.58 -16.18
C ASP A 176 -8.64 -3.75 -15.53
N TYR A 177 -7.41 -3.49 -15.03
CA TYR A 177 -6.64 -4.51 -14.32
C TYR A 177 -7.26 -4.83 -12.95
N ARG A 178 -7.71 -3.81 -12.21
CA ARG A 178 -8.37 -3.99 -10.93
C ARG A 178 -9.61 -4.88 -11.06
N GLU A 179 -10.50 -4.54 -11.99
CA GLU A 179 -11.70 -5.33 -12.25
C GLU A 179 -11.41 -6.76 -12.68
N PHE A 180 -10.37 -6.98 -13.47
CA PHE A 180 -9.94 -8.32 -13.87
C PHE A 180 -9.63 -9.20 -12.65
N PHE A 181 -8.87 -8.71 -11.66
CA PHE A 181 -8.58 -9.45 -10.45
C PHE A 181 -9.84 -9.61 -9.57
N GLU A 182 -10.62 -8.56 -9.38
CA GLU A 182 -11.82 -8.57 -8.55
C GLU A 182 -12.90 -9.52 -9.07
N LYS A 183 -13.08 -9.61 -10.39
CA LYS A 183 -13.98 -10.58 -11.03
C LYS A 183 -13.45 -12.02 -10.96
N SER A 184 -12.15 -12.20 -10.86
CA SER A 184 -11.49 -13.52 -10.86
C SER A 184 -11.38 -14.16 -9.49
N LEU A 185 -11.57 -13.40 -8.40
CA LEU A 185 -11.34 -13.82 -7.02
C LEU A 185 -12.62 -13.64 -6.18
N ARG A 186 -12.70 -14.38 -5.06
CA ARG A 186 -13.71 -14.07 -4.06
C ARG A 186 -13.44 -12.68 -3.48
N LYS A 187 -14.46 -11.83 -3.41
CA LYS A 187 -14.38 -10.47 -2.86
C LYS A 187 -14.15 -10.52 -1.35
N ASP A 188 -12.88 -10.58 -0.95
CA ASP A 188 -12.41 -10.71 0.43
C ASP A 188 -11.09 -9.94 0.56
N HIS A 189 -11.05 -8.94 1.46
CA HIS A 189 -9.86 -8.12 1.68
C HIS A 189 -8.62 -8.93 2.06
N ARG A 190 -8.79 -10.06 2.76
CA ARG A 190 -7.68 -10.94 3.18
C ARG A 190 -7.02 -11.61 1.98
N ILE A 191 -7.83 -12.02 1.00
CA ILE A 191 -7.34 -12.60 -0.25
C ILE A 191 -6.62 -11.54 -1.08
N PHE A 192 -7.20 -10.36 -1.20
CA PHE A 192 -6.61 -9.28 -1.99
C PHE A 192 -5.32 -8.75 -1.37
N ASN A 193 -5.30 -8.56 -0.05
CA ASN A 193 -4.11 -8.19 0.71
C ASN A 193 -2.97 -9.18 0.47
N GLU A 194 -3.23 -10.45 0.73
CA GLU A 194 -2.20 -11.49 0.61
C GLU A 194 -1.72 -11.66 -0.82
N TYR A 195 -2.65 -11.68 -1.80
CA TYR A 195 -2.25 -11.88 -3.18
C TYR A 195 -1.41 -10.73 -3.72
N HIS A 196 -1.80 -9.48 -3.44
CA HIS A 196 -1.00 -8.32 -3.84
C HIS A 196 0.40 -8.39 -3.20
N ALA A 197 0.51 -8.68 -1.91
CA ALA A 197 1.78 -8.82 -1.22
C ALA A 197 2.67 -9.93 -1.83
N LEU A 198 2.07 -11.06 -2.19
CA LEU A 198 2.76 -12.18 -2.86
C LEU A 198 3.25 -11.80 -4.26
N ILE A 199 2.48 -11.05 -5.03
CA ILE A 199 2.89 -10.53 -6.34
C ILE A 199 4.10 -9.60 -6.19
N VAL A 200 4.08 -8.71 -5.20
CA VAL A 200 5.22 -7.84 -4.89
C VAL A 200 6.46 -8.65 -4.51
N ARG A 201 6.30 -9.69 -3.69
CA ARG A 201 7.39 -10.60 -3.30
C ARG A 201 8.00 -11.29 -4.51
N TRP A 202 7.16 -11.91 -5.34
CA TRP A 202 7.56 -12.54 -6.60
C TRP A 202 8.33 -11.56 -7.50
N GLY A 203 7.81 -10.36 -7.68
CA GLY A 203 8.42 -9.38 -8.57
C GLY A 203 9.74 -8.79 -8.07
N LYS A 204 10.00 -8.82 -6.76
CA LYS A 204 11.30 -8.47 -6.19
C LYS A 204 12.35 -9.56 -6.46
N GLU A 205 11.99 -10.82 -6.33
CA GLU A 205 12.89 -11.95 -6.58
C GLU A 205 13.20 -12.13 -8.06
N SER A 206 12.22 -12.00 -8.94
CA SER A 206 12.41 -12.09 -10.39
C SER A 206 13.39 -11.05 -10.93
N LYS A 207 13.50 -9.89 -10.29
CA LYS A 207 14.52 -8.88 -10.65
C LYS A 207 15.92 -9.27 -10.19
N SER A 208 16.05 -9.93 -9.04
CA SER A 208 17.38 -10.33 -8.51
C SER A 208 17.99 -11.48 -9.33
N THR A 209 17.18 -12.38 -9.88
CA THR A 209 17.66 -13.48 -10.74
C THR A 209 18.10 -13.01 -12.12
N ASN A 210 17.52 -11.95 -12.69
CA ASN A 210 17.93 -11.40 -13.98
C ASN A 210 19.21 -10.57 -13.91
N HIS A 211 19.72 -10.19 -12.75
CA HIS A 211 21.00 -9.49 -12.57
C HIS A 211 22.20 -10.43 -12.46
N ASN A 212 21.97 -11.74 -12.32
CA ASN A 212 23.06 -12.73 -12.24
C ASN A 212 23.40 -13.40 -13.59
N PHE A 213 22.82 -12.92 -14.70
CA PHE A 213 23.07 -13.43 -16.06
C PHE A 213 23.48 -12.35 -17.07
N SER A 214 24.06 -11.24 -16.60
CA SER A 214 24.66 -10.22 -17.48
C SER A 214 26.13 -10.03 -17.18
#